data_9c54fbf381bd091f2fde2f90403fafa8
#
_entry.id   9c54fbf381bd091f2fde2f90403fafa8
#
_cell.length_a   1.000
_cell.length_b   1.000
_cell.length_c   1.000
_cell.angle_alpha   90.00
_cell.angle_beta   90.00
_cell.angle_gamma   90.00
#
_symmetry.space_group_name_H-M   'P 1'
#
loop_
_entity.id
_entity.type
_entity.pdbx_description
1 polymer ?
#
loop_
_entity_poly.entity_id
_entity_poly.type
_entity_poly.pdbx_seq_one_letter_code
_entity_poly.pdbx_strand_id
1 'polypeptide(L)'
;DDWKVKKAAEAMKIRVEEILPADLKQSIGNLAEGKKSVLMAPFEGNAPEESLLVFCDVSEKHMDRLLFQFRQIKLSVDYKAILTPTNRSWTVLMLLLELGREKRSMS
;
A
#
# COMPACT_ATOMS: atom_id res chain seq x y z
N ASP A 1 11.36 7.67 5.28
CA ASP A 1 11.67 6.25 5.15
C ASP A 1 11.26 5.63 3.82
N ASP A 2 10.66 6.43 2.91
CA ASP A 2 10.25 5.94 1.60
C ASP A 2 11.43 5.42 0.78
N TRP A 3 12.59 6.06 0.91
CA TRP A 3 13.78 5.62 0.18
C TRP A 3 14.26 4.23 0.61
N LYS A 4 14.02 3.86 1.88
CA LYS A 4 14.38 2.53 2.39
C LYS A 4 13.51 1.45 1.75
N VAL A 5 12.21 1.72 1.62
CA VAL A 5 11.28 0.81 0.93
C VAL A 5 11.68 0.65 -0.53
N LYS A 6 11.92 1.75 -1.22
CA LYS A 6 12.32 1.73 -2.63
C LYS A 6 13.63 0.96 -2.83
N LYS A 7 14.61 1.19 -1.98
CA LYS A 7 15.90 0.53 -2.08
C LYS A 7 15.79 -0.98 -1.89
N ALA A 8 15.03 -1.41 -0.88
CA ALA A 8 14.82 -2.83 -0.63
C ALA A 8 14.07 -3.50 -1.78
N ALA A 9 13.04 -2.85 -2.31
CA ALA A 9 12.25 -3.37 -3.42
C ALA A 9 13.05 -3.44 -4.71
N GLU A 10 13.87 -2.43 -5.01
CA GLU A 10 14.72 -2.40 -6.20
C GLU A 10 15.74 -3.54 -6.19
N ALA A 11 16.29 -3.87 -5.03
CA ALA A 11 17.21 -5.00 -4.89
C ALA A 11 16.56 -6.32 -5.28
N MET A 12 15.23 -6.41 -5.19
CA MET A 12 14.45 -7.58 -5.55
C MET A 12 13.75 -7.43 -6.91
N LYS A 13 14.04 -6.35 -7.64
CA LYS A 13 13.42 -6.02 -8.93
C LYS A 13 11.90 -5.83 -8.82
N ILE A 14 11.44 -5.28 -7.72
CA ILE A 14 10.03 -4.96 -7.50
C ILE A 14 9.84 -3.47 -7.75
N ARG A 15 8.87 -3.14 -8.60
CA ARG A 15 8.53 -1.75 -8.89
C ARG A 15 7.73 -1.17 -7.71
N VAL A 16 8.08 0.05 -7.30
CA VAL A 16 7.39 0.75 -6.23
C VAL A 16 6.62 1.93 -6.79
N GLU A 17 5.31 1.96 -6.51
CA GLU A 17 4.44 3.09 -6.84
C GLU A 17 4.06 3.79 -5.53
N GLU A 18 4.33 5.08 -5.46
CA GLU A 18 3.99 5.86 -4.27
C GLU A 18 2.54 6.32 -4.32
N ILE A 19 1.82 6.13 -3.21
CA ILE A 19 0.45 6.63 -3.07
C ILE A 19 0.52 8.00 -2.40
N LEU A 20 0.14 9.04 -3.15
CA LEU A 20 0.11 10.40 -2.63
C LEU A 20 -1.19 10.63 -1.87
N PRO A 21 -1.23 11.60 -0.93
CA PRO A 21 -2.49 11.92 -0.23
C PRO A 21 -3.65 12.22 -1.17
N ALA A 22 -3.40 12.86 -2.31
CA ALA A 22 -4.44 13.14 -3.30
C ALA A 22 -5.00 11.88 -3.95
N ASP A 23 -4.30 10.76 -3.88
CA ASP A 23 -4.68 9.50 -4.52
C ASP A 23 -5.60 8.62 -3.66
N LEU A 24 -6.00 9.07 -2.47
CA LEU A 24 -6.80 8.26 -1.54
C LEU A 24 -8.17 7.86 -2.11
N LYS A 25 -8.69 8.61 -3.07
CA LYS A 25 -9.95 8.27 -3.76
C LYS A 25 -9.74 7.41 -5.01
N GLN A 26 -8.50 7.15 -5.40
CA GLN A 26 -8.21 6.26 -6.53
C GLN A 26 -8.41 4.81 -6.12
N SER A 27 -8.84 3.97 -7.06
CA SER A 27 -8.95 2.55 -6.78
C SER A 27 -7.56 1.90 -6.70
N ILE A 28 -7.45 0.90 -5.85
CA ILE A 28 -6.18 0.18 -5.65
C ILE A 28 -5.74 -0.48 -6.95
N GLY A 29 -6.70 -1.07 -7.69
CA GLY A 29 -6.40 -1.72 -8.96
C GLY A 29 -5.85 -0.74 -9.99
N ASN A 30 -6.41 0.47 -10.08
CA ASN A 30 -5.91 1.48 -11.00
C ASN A 30 -4.49 1.93 -10.63
N LEU A 31 -4.23 2.12 -9.35
CA LEU A 31 -2.89 2.50 -8.90
C LEU A 31 -1.88 1.39 -9.18
N ALA A 32 -2.28 0.13 -9.00
CA ALA A 32 -1.41 -1.02 -9.28
C ALA A 32 -1.01 -1.08 -10.76
N GLU A 33 -1.91 -0.65 -11.65
CA GLU A 33 -1.67 -0.62 -13.09
C GLU A 33 -1.05 0.69 -13.57
N GLY A 34 -0.86 1.65 -12.67
CA GLY A 34 -0.36 2.98 -13.02
C GLY A 34 -1.37 3.83 -13.75
N LYS A 35 -2.66 3.54 -13.60
CA LYS A 35 -3.75 4.21 -14.33
C LYS A 35 -4.62 5.01 -13.38
N LYS A 36 -4.20 6.23 -13.06
CA LYS A 36 -5.01 7.11 -12.22
C LYS A 36 -6.16 7.69 -13.04
N SER A 37 -7.35 7.70 -12.46
CA SER A 37 -8.52 8.29 -13.11
C SER A 37 -8.47 9.81 -13.00
N VAL A 38 -8.50 10.50 -14.14
CA VAL A 38 -8.54 11.96 -14.18
C VAL A 38 -9.91 12.51 -13.85
N LEU A 39 -10.95 11.66 -13.87
CA LEU A 39 -12.32 12.06 -13.53
C LEU A 39 -12.56 12.02 -12.03
N MET A 40 -11.66 11.42 -11.27
CA MET A 40 -11.80 11.31 -9.83
C MET A 40 -11.25 12.57 -9.15
N ALA A 41 -12.07 13.22 -8.33
CA ALA A 41 -11.62 14.39 -7.58
C ALA A 41 -10.50 14.01 -6.60
N PRO A 42 -9.50 14.89 -6.42
CA PRO A 42 -8.47 14.63 -5.42
C PRO A 42 -9.05 14.60 -4.01
N PHE A 43 -8.43 13.84 -3.12
CA PHE A 43 -8.81 13.85 -1.71
C PHE A 43 -8.30 15.15 -1.07
N GLU A 44 -9.19 15.89 -0.43
CA GLU A 44 -8.87 17.19 0.15
C GLU A 44 -8.82 17.19 1.68
N GLY A 45 -9.14 16.08 2.32
CA GLY A 45 -9.07 15.99 3.77
C GLY A 45 -7.66 15.72 4.28
N ASN A 46 -7.55 15.56 5.59
CA ASN A 46 -6.29 15.15 6.20
C ASN A 46 -6.04 13.68 5.91
N ALA A 47 -4.88 13.37 5.33
CA ALA A 47 -4.51 11.99 5.08
C ALA A 47 -4.22 11.27 6.40
N PRO A 48 -4.59 9.97 6.52
CA PRO A 48 -4.19 9.19 7.69
C PRO A 48 -2.66 9.18 7.86
N GLU A 49 -2.21 9.18 9.11
CA GLU A 49 -0.78 9.17 9.41
C GLU A 49 -0.17 7.77 9.30
N GLU A 50 -1.02 6.75 9.34
CA GLU A 50 -0.58 5.36 9.28
C GLU A 50 -0.01 5.03 7.90
N SER A 51 1.06 4.25 7.90
CA SER A 51 1.68 3.79 6.67
C SER A 51 0.97 2.54 6.14
N LEU A 52 0.85 2.45 4.82
CA LEU A 52 0.21 1.32 4.15
C LEU A 52 1.12 0.81 3.04
N LEU A 53 1.28 -0.50 2.99
CA LEU A 53 2.01 -1.18 1.92
C LEU A 53 1.07 -2.21 1.29
N VAL A 54 0.86 -2.10 -0.03
CA VAL A 54 0.02 -3.03 -0.78
C VAL A 54 0.89 -3.81 -1.76
N PHE A 55 0.85 -5.12 -1.65
CA PHE A 55 1.58 -6.02 -2.55
C PHE A 55 0.71 -6.39 -3.74
N CYS A 56 1.20 -6.13 -4.94
CA CYS A 56 0.47 -6.39 -6.19
C CYS A 56 1.29 -7.35 -7.05
N ASP A 57 0.75 -8.55 -7.26
CA ASP A 57 1.40 -9.59 -8.08
C ASP A 57 2.81 -9.94 -7.60
N VAL A 58 3.04 -9.89 -6.29
CA VAL A 58 4.30 -10.29 -5.68
C VAL A 58 4.12 -11.69 -5.11
N SER A 59 5.04 -12.61 -5.43
CA SER A 59 4.98 -13.97 -4.91
C SER A 59 5.13 -13.97 -3.40
N GLU A 60 4.55 -14.97 -2.73
CA GLU A 60 4.66 -15.12 -1.29
C GLU A 60 6.13 -15.16 -0.84
N LYS A 61 6.96 -15.86 -1.59
CA LYS A 61 8.40 -15.95 -1.31
C LYS A 61 9.07 -14.59 -1.35
N HIS A 62 8.77 -13.78 -2.37
CA HIS A 62 9.34 -12.44 -2.50
C HIS A 62 8.82 -11.51 -1.41
N MET A 63 7.53 -11.64 -1.07
CA MET A 63 6.92 -10.84 -0.01
C MET A 63 7.57 -11.13 1.33
N ASP A 64 7.76 -12.41 1.67
CA ASP A 64 8.41 -12.81 2.91
C ASP A 64 9.85 -12.27 2.99
N ARG A 65 10.57 -12.32 1.87
CA ARG A 65 11.94 -11.81 1.81
C ARG A 65 11.98 -10.29 2.01
N LEU A 66 11.04 -9.57 1.40
CA LEU A 66 10.96 -8.12 1.55
C LEU A 66 10.63 -7.73 2.99
N LEU A 67 9.68 -8.41 3.61
CA LEU A 67 9.31 -8.17 5.00
C LEU A 67 10.47 -8.49 5.95
N PHE A 68 11.24 -9.55 5.63
CA PHE A 68 12.45 -9.86 6.40
C PHE A 68 13.46 -8.72 6.32
N GLN A 69 13.67 -8.15 5.12
CA GLN A 69 14.60 -7.04 4.94
C GLN A 69 14.13 -5.79 5.70
N PHE A 70 12.83 -5.53 5.71
CA PHE A 70 12.28 -4.41 6.49
C PHE A 70 12.61 -4.55 7.97
N ARG A 71 12.52 -5.78 8.51
CA ARG A 71 12.88 -6.03 9.91
C ARG A 71 14.37 -5.81 10.15
N GLN A 72 15.22 -6.20 9.20
CA GLN A 72 16.66 -6.02 9.32
C GLN A 72 17.07 -4.54 9.41
N ILE A 73 16.40 -3.68 8.67
CA ILE A 73 16.67 -2.23 8.69
C ILE A 73 15.78 -1.48 9.69
N LYS A 74 15.03 -2.21 10.51
CA LYS A 74 14.14 -1.66 11.55
C LYS A 74 13.09 -0.71 10.98
N LEU A 75 12.60 -1.01 9.78
CA LEU A 75 11.51 -0.29 9.15
C LEU A 75 10.19 -0.96 9.54
N SER A 76 9.29 -0.19 10.14
CA SER A 76 7.95 -0.69 10.46
C SER A 76 6.91 -0.04 9.56
N VAL A 77 5.89 -0.83 9.20
CA VAL A 77 4.76 -0.37 8.38
C VAL A 77 3.51 -0.70 9.17
N ASP A 78 2.61 0.28 9.32
CA ASP A 78 1.40 0.12 10.13
C ASP A 78 0.46 -0.92 9.55
N TYR A 79 0.24 -0.87 8.24
CA TYR A 79 -0.68 -1.77 7.56
C TYR A 79 -0.03 -2.40 6.34
N LYS A 80 -0.28 -3.69 6.15
CA LYS A 80 0.16 -4.46 4.97
C LYS A 80 -1.04 -5.17 4.40
N ALA A 81 -1.19 -5.12 3.09
CA ALA A 81 -2.31 -5.76 2.40
C ALA A 81 -1.83 -6.37 1.09
N ILE A 82 -2.61 -7.30 0.56
CA ILE A 82 -2.35 -7.93 -0.74
C ILE A 82 -3.51 -7.56 -1.65
N LEU A 83 -3.20 -7.16 -2.88
CA LEU A 83 -4.22 -6.89 -3.89
C LEU A 83 -4.97 -8.17 -4.20
N THR A 84 -6.30 -8.14 -4.10
CA THR A 84 -7.17 -9.28 -4.38
C THR A 84 -8.25 -8.87 -5.38
N PRO A 85 -8.94 -9.85 -6.04
CA PRO A 85 -10.07 -9.50 -6.87
C PRO A 85 -11.17 -8.75 -6.12
N THR A 86 -11.31 -9.00 -4.81
CA THR A 86 -12.32 -8.33 -3.99
C THR A 86 -11.97 -6.86 -3.74
N ASN A 87 -10.73 -6.57 -3.34
CA ASN A 87 -10.36 -5.20 -2.96
C ASN A 87 -9.84 -4.35 -4.13
N ARG A 88 -9.72 -4.93 -5.30
CA ARG A 88 -9.21 -4.25 -6.49
C ARG A 88 -10.00 -2.99 -6.82
N SER A 89 -11.32 -3.02 -6.63
CA SER A 89 -12.21 -1.88 -6.89
C SER A 89 -12.34 -0.92 -5.73
N TRP A 90 -11.77 -1.26 -4.58
CA TRP A 90 -11.81 -0.38 -3.40
C TRP A 90 -10.88 0.81 -3.60
N THR A 91 -11.27 1.96 -3.03
CA THR A 91 -10.34 3.09 -2.95
C THR A 91 -9.30 2.81 -1.87
N VAL A 92 -8.17 3.52 -1.94
CA VAL A 92 -7.13 3.41 -0.90
C VAL A 92 -7.73 3.75 0.47
N LEU A 93 -8.58 4.78 0.51
CA LEU A 93 -9.22 5.20 1.77
C LEU A 93 -10.09 4.09 2.36
N MET A 94 -10.88 3.39 1.53
CA MET A 94 -11.69 2.28 1.98
C MET A 94 -10.84 1.15 2.57
N LEU A 95 -9.72 0.85 1.93
CA LEU A 95 -8.81 -0.19 2.43
C LEU A 95 -8.25 0.20 3.79
N LEU A 96 -7.80 1.44 3.94
CA LEU A 96 -7.27 1.93 5.21
C LEU A 96 -8.30 1.88 6.33
N LEU A 97 -9.55 2.27 6.04
CA LEU A 97 -10.64 2.22 7.03
C LEU A 97 -10.93 0.79 7.45
N GLU A 98 -10.95 -0.14 6.50
CA GLU A 98 -11.21 -1.55 6.78
C GLU A 98 -10.10 -2.17 7.63
N LEU A 99 -8.84 -1.90 7.28
CA LEU A 99 -7.69 -2.41 8.05
C LEU A 99 -7.68 -1.82 9.46
N GLY A 100 -8.01 -0.55 9.61
CA GLY A 100 -8.11 0.08 10.91
C GLY A 100 -9.21 -0.54 11.76
N ARG A 101 -10.35 -0.88 11.15
CA ARG A 101 -11.45 -1.54 11.83
C ARG A 101 -11.05 -2.95 12.31
N GLU A 102 -10.38 -3.71 11.46
CA GLU A 102 -9.89 -5.04 11.83
C GLU A 102 -8.91 -4.97 13.00
N LYS A 103 -7.99 -4.02 12.97
CA LYS A 103 -7.02 -3.83 14.04
C LYS A 103 -7.71 -3.51 15.38
N ARG A 104 -8.73 -2.64 15.35
CA ARG A 104 -9.49 -2.30 16.55
C ARG A 104 -10.27 -3.50 17.09
N SER A 105 -10.81 -4.33 16.19
CA SER A 105 -11.55 -5.53 16.59
C SER A 105 -10.67 -6.58 17.26
N MET A 106 -9.38 -6.59 16.93
CA MET A 106 -8.43 -7.57 17.48
C MET A 106 -7.75 -7.09 18.75
N SER A 107 -7.99 -5.86 19.14
CA SER A 107 -7.35 -5.25 20.31
C SER A 107 -8.04 -5.64 21.61
#